data_3cefee2e7ffa0e2c1912fcf4ebaad22c
#
_entry.id   3cefee2e7ffa0e2c1912fcf4ebaad22c
#
_cell.length_a   1.000
_cell.length_b   1.000
_cell.length_c   1.000
_cell.angle_alpha   90.00
_cell.angle_beta   90.00
_cell.angle_gamma   90.00
#
_symmetry.space_group_name_H-M   'P 1'
#
loop_
_entity.id
_entity.type
_entity.pdbx_description
1 polymer ?
#
loop_
_entity_poly.entity_id
_entity_poly.type
_entity_poly.pdbx_seq_one_letter_code
_entity_poly.pdbx_strand_id
1 'polypeptide(L)'
;LIFGFGSGTAFSLNGFIFVGYFFLKALSYNLIAILFSVLVKRTGFAIGIFFIYLGSENIVSQLLNVLSMKLKRENGTDLGNIGDYLPMNAADGLLEFPDNPIKSMSKAIMPTDYTWLVFALAMAYLILFYIWSRRKFINADL
;
A
#
# COMPACT_ATOMS: atom_id res chain seq x y z
N LEU A 1 -15.79 8.71 20.89
CA LEU A 1 -15.87 8.08 20.26
C LEU A 1 -16.97 7.75 19.85
N ILE A 2 -17.45 7.63 20.28
CA ILE A 2 -18.65 7.70 20.28
C ILE A 2 -19.26 8.56 19.39
N PHE A 3 -18.86 9.04 19.02
CA PHE A 3 -18.20 9.34 18.04
C PHE A 3 -19.09 9.27 16.93
N GLY A 4 -19.52 10.29 16.47
CA GLY A 4 -20.36 10.39 15.35
C GLY A 4 -21.78 9.83 15.51
N PHE A 5 -22.09 9.21 16.62
CA PHE A 5 -23.45 8.75 16.90
C PHE A 5 -24.42 9.89 17.20
N GLY A 6 -23.94 11.10 17.35
CA GLY A 6 -24.77 12.25 17.61
C GLY A 6 -25.26 13.01 16.38
N SER A 7 -24.67 12.80 15.22
CA SER A 7 -25.03 13.51 14.01
C SER A 7 -25.77 12.59 13.06
N GLY A 8 -27.02 12.38 13.16
CA GLY A 8 -27.86 11.45 12.41
C GLY A 8 -27.67 11.31 10.88
N THR A 9 -26.60 11.84 10.35
CA THR A 9 -26.19 11.77 8.93
C THR A 9 -25.01 10.84 8.67
N ALA A 10 -24.55 10.11 9.68
CA ALA A 10 -23.27 9.42 9.62
C ALA A 10 -23.27 8.10 8.85
N PHE A 11 -24.39 7.56 8.47
CA PHE A 11 -24.49 6.37 7.65
C PHE A 11 -24.55 6.74 6.17
N SER A 12 -23.51 7.38 5.67
CA SER A 12 -23.36 7.50 4.23
C SER A 12 -22.70 6.25 3.67
N LEU A 13 -23.13 5.80 2.50
CA LEU A 13 -22.51 4.71 1.74
C LEU A 13 -20.99 4.90 1.59
N ASN A 14 -20.52 6.15 1.57
CA ASN A 14 -19.11 6.49 1.52
C ASN A 14 -18.31 5.96 2.73
N GLY A 15 -18.92 5.94 3.93
CA GLY A 15 -18.28 5.38 5.12
C GLY A 15 -18.00 3.88 5.00
N PHE A 16 -18.90 3.11 4.40
CA PHE A 16 -18.71 1.69 4.16
C PHE A 16 -17.58 1.41 3.14
N ILE A 17 -17.45 2.26 2.13
CA ILE A 17 -16.37 2.14 1.13
C ILE A 17 -15.00 2.33 1.81
N PHE A 18 -14.85 3.29 2.70
CA PHE A 18 -13.61 3.49 3.44
C PHE A 18 -13.28 2.31 4.37
N VAL A 19 -14.29 1.71 5.00
CA VAL A 19 -14.11 0.49 5.80
C VAL A 19 -13.63 -0.67 4.90
N GLY A 20 -14.18 -0.80 3.71
CA GLY A 20 -13.73 -1.77 2.71
C GLY A 20 -12.26 -1.58 2.31
N TYR A 21 -11.86 -0.36 2.02
CA TYR A 21 -10.46 -0.03 1.68
C TYR A 21 -9.52 -0.27 2.86
N PHE A 22 -9.92 0.08 4.07
CA PHE A 22 -9.16 -0.23 5.27
C PHE A 22 -8.97 -1.74 5.46
N PHE A 23 -10.03 -2.51 5.23
CA PHE A 23 -9.96 -3.96 5.29
C PHE A 23 -8.99 -4.54 4.25
N LEU A 24 -9.05 -4.05 3.01
CA LEU A 24 -8.12 -4.46 1.94
C LEU A 24 -6.67 -4.12 2.29
N LYS A 25 -6.44 -2.94 2.84
CA LYS A 25 -5.12 -2.54 3.33
C LYS A 25 -4.63 -3.49 4.42
N ALA A 26 -5.43 -3.70 5.45
CA ALA A 26 -5.08 -4.59 6.55
C ALA A 26 -4.82 -6.03 6.06
N LEU A 27 -5.62 -6.51 5.10
CA LEU A 27 -5.43 -7.81 4.48
C LEU A 27 -4.10 -7.89 3.73
N SER A 28 -3.72 -6.86 2.97
CA SER A 28 -2.45 -6.81 2.25
C SER A 28 -1.26 -6.89 3.21
N TYR A 29 -1.27 -6.11 4.27
CA TYR A 29 -0.22 -6.14 5.29
C TYR A 29 -0.13 -7.51 5.97
N ASN A 30 -1.26 -8.10 6.33
CA ASN A 30 -1.31 -9.44 6.92
C ASN A 30 -0.79 -10.52 5.98
N LEU A 31 -1.13 -10.48 4.70
CA LEU A 31 -0.63 -11.45 3.71
C LEU A 31 0.87 -11.38 3.53
N ILE A 32 1.45 -10.18 3.52
CA ILE A 32 2.89 -10.00 3.44
C ILE A 32 3.56 -10.52 4.71
N ALA A 33 2.99 -10.24 5.89
CA ALA A 33 3.51 -10.77 7.15
C ALA A 33 3.46 -12.30 7.20
N ILE A 34 2.36 -12.90 6.74
CA ILE A 34 2.23 -14.36 6.62
C ILE A 34 3.26 -14.92 5.65
N LEU A 35 3.45 -14.29 4.49
CA LEU A 35 4.44 -14.71 3.51
C LEU A 35 5.85 -14.76 4.14
N PHE A 36 6.25 -13.71 4.85
CA PHE A 36 7.54 -13.71 5.54
C PHE A 36 7.61 -14.75 6.66
N SER A 37 6.52 -14.96 7.38
CA SER A 37 6.45 -16.00 8.41
C SER A 37 6.66 -17.40 7.84
N VAL A 38 6.13 -17.68 6.65
CA VAL A 38 6.29 -18.97 5.97
C VAL A 38 7.69 -19.12 5.32
N LEU A 39 8.25 -18.01 4.82
CA LEU A 39 9.58 -18.03 4.22
C LEU A 39 10.69 -18.22 5.26
N VAL A 40 10.48 -17.67 6.46
CA VAL A 40 11.48 -17.66 7.52
C VAL A 40 10.98 -18.51 8.67
N LYS A 41 11.56 -19.68 8.83
CA LYS A 41 11.16 -20.67 9.87
C LYS A 41 11.32 -20.19 11.32
N ARG A 42 11.86 -18.99 11.54
CA ARG A 42 12.06 -18.39 12.87
C ARG A 42 11.24 -17.10 12.99
N THR A 43 10.30 -17.07 13.90
CA THR A 43 9.36 -15.97 14.09
C THR A 43 10.04 -14.61 14.32
N GLY A 44 11.11 -14.57 15.12
CA GLY A 44 11.84 -13.33 15.37
C GLY A 44 12.48 -12.75 14.11
N PHE A 45 13.03 -13.59 13.25
CA PHE A 45 13.60 -13.16 11.97
C PHE A 45 12.51 -12.70 11.00
N ALA A 46 11.35 -13.36 10.97
CA ALA A 46 10.24 -12.98 10.12
C ALA A 46 9.76 -11.56 10.43
N ILE A 47 9.63 -11.21 11.70
CA ILE A 47 9.26 -9.86 12.13
C ILE A 47 10.33 -8.85 11.72
N GLY A 48 11.60 -9.16 11.96
CA GLY A 48 12.71 -8.28 11.57
C GLY A 48 12.74 -8.02 10.05
N ILE A 49 12.61 -9.06 9.23
CA ILE A 49 12.57 -8.93 7.77
C ILE A 49 11.35 -8.12 7.32
N PHE A 50 10.20 -8.30 7.96
CA PHE A 50 9.02 -7.51 7.66
C PHE A 50 9.25 -6.01 7.89
N PHE A 51 9.87 -5.63 9.00
CA PHE A 51 10.21 -4.23 9.25
C PHE A 51 11.26 -3.68 8.28
N ILE A 52 12.26 -4.49 7.94
CA ILE A 52 13.25 -4.13 6.91
C ILE A 52 12.57 -3.92 5.56
N TYR A 53 11.64 -4.78 5.20
CA TYR A 53 10.87 -4.66 3.98
C TYR A 53 10.06 -3.35 3.94
N LEU A 54 9.33 -3.04 5.02
CA LEU A 54 8.60 -1.78 5.15
C LEU A 54 9.50 -0.55 5.00
N GLY A 55 10.66 -0.56 5.66
CA GLY A 55 11.63 0.52 5.57
C GLY A 55 12.23 0.64 4.16
N SER A 56 12.61 -0.48 3.55
CA SER A 56 13.19 -0.51 2.22
C SER A 56 12.22 -0.04 1.15
N GLU A 57 10.95 -0.42 1.25
CA GLU A 57 9.93 0.03 0.30
C GLU A 57 9.73 1.54 0.35
N ASN A 58 9.74 2.14 1.53
CA ASN A 58 9.67 3.60 1.67
C ASN A 58 10.87 4.30 1.03
N ILE A 59 12.07 3.78 1.22
CA ILE A 59 13.29 4.33 0.62
C ILE A 59 13.23 4.22 -0.92
N VAL A 60 12.87 3.05 -1.42
CA VAL A 60 12.75 2.80 -2.87
C VAL A 60 11.67 3.71 -3.48
N SER A 61 10.55 3.87 -2.81
CA SER A 61 9.48 4.77 -3.23
C SER A 61 9.98 6.22 -3.40
N GLN A 62 10.70 6.72 -2.42
CA GLN A 62 11.27 8.07 -2.50
C GLN A 62 12.29 8.20 -3.64
N LEU A 63 13.16 7.21 -3.84
CA LEU A 63 14.11 7.20 -4.94
C LEU A 63 13.41 7.19 -6.31
N LEU A 64 12.37 6.39 -6.46
CA LEU A 64 11.58 6.32 -7.68
C LEU A 64 10.86 7.66 -7.97
N ASN A 65 10.33 8.31 -6.95
CA ASN A 65 9.70 9.61 -7.10
C ASN A 65 10.70 10.70 -7.50
N VAL A 66 11.90 10.69 -6.91
CA VAL A 66 12.99 11.60 -7.32
C VAL A 66 13.42 11.33 -8.75
N LEU A 67 13.52 10.06 -9.15
CA LEU A 67 13.85 9.67 -10.52
C LEU A 67 12.79 10.14 -11.51
N SER A 68 11.51 9.96 -11.17
CA SER A 68 10.38 10.45 -11.96
C SER A 68 10.43 11.97 -12.16
N MET A 69 10.75 12.73 -11.10
CA MET A 69 10.94 14.17 -11.19
C MET A 69 12.07 14.57 -12.12
N LYS A 70 13.21 13.85 -12.09
CA LYS A 70 14.33 14.09 -13.00
C LYS A 70 13.93 13.82 -14.44
N LEU A 71 13.28 12.70 -14.71
CA LEU A 71 12.84 12.34 -16.06
C LEU A 71 11.83 13.34 -16.62
N LYS A 72 10.93 13.85 -15.78
CA LYS A 72 10.01 14.92 -16.16
C LYS A 72 10.74 16.20 -16.54
N ARG A 73 11.80 16.53 -15.81
CA ARG A 73 12.59 17.74 -16.04
C ARG A 73 13.48 17.66 -17.29
N GLU A 74 14.04 16.48 -17.58
CA GLU A 74 14.96 16.28 -18.69
C GLU A 74 14.23 15.95 -20.00
N ASN A 75 13.22 15.11 -19.95
CA ASN A 75 12.56 14.56 -21.15
C ASN A 75 11.12 15.02 -21.32
N GLY A 76 10.58 15.80 -20.37
CA GLY A 76 9.17 16.20 -20.38
C GLY A 76 8.16 15.06 -20.17
N THR A 77 8.66 13.85 -19.86
CA THR A 77 7.82 12.66 -19.66
C THR A 77 7.28 12.63 -18.25
N ASP A 78 5.99 12.84 -18.09
CA ASP A 78 5.32 12.79 -16.80
C ASP A 78 4.90 11.35 -16.49
N LEU A 79 5.69 10.68 -15.69
CA LEU A 79 5.39 9.29 -15.25
C LEU A 79 4.60 9.26 -13.92
N GLY A 80 4.28 10.42 -13.36
CA GLY A 80 3.62 10.53 -12.06
C GLY A 80 4.51 10.01 -10.92
N ASN A 81 3.87 9.66 -9.81
CA ASN A 81 4.54 9.10 -8.64
C ASN A 81 4.73 7.59 -8.80
N ILE A 82 5.83 7.17 -9.41
CA ILE A 82 6.12 5.74 -9.64
C ILE A 82 6.21 4.97 -8.32
N GLY A 83 6.61 5.61 -7.25
CA GLY A 83 6.68 5.01 -5.93
C GLY A 83 5.33 4.53 -5.38
N ASP A 84 4.23 5.09 -5.85
CA ASP A 84 2.88 4.72 -5.42
C ASP A 84 2.43 3.34 -5.98
N TYR A 85 3.14 2.82 -6.97
CA TYR A 85 2.87 1.51 -7.56
C TYR A 85 3.50 0.34 -6.79
N LEU A 86 4.30 0.60 -5.78
CA LEU A 86 4.87 -0.43 -4.91
C LEU A 86 3.77 -1.09 -4.06
N PRO A 87 3.93 -2.38 -3.67
CA PRO A 87 2.85 -3.16 -3.04
C PRO A 87 2.23 -2.51 -1.81
N MET A 88 3.06 -2.01 -0.90
CA MET A 88 2.57 -1.38 0.33
C MET A 88 2.02 0.01 0.06
N ASN A 89 2.70 0.79 -0.78
CA ASN A 89 2.24 2.12 -1.14
C ASN A 89 0.95 2.07 -1.96
N ALA A 90 0.76 1.06 -2.82
CA ALA A 90 -0.48 0.83 -3.52
C ALA A 90 -1.62 0.51 -2.54
N ALA A 91 -1.36 -0.31 -1.52
CA ALA A 91 -2.32 -0.59 -0.46
C ALA A 91 -2.62 0.65 0.38
N ASP A 92 -1.63 1.48 0.66
CA ASP A 92 -1.78 2.74 1.37
C ASP A 92 -2.52 3.80 0.54
N GLY A 93 -2.32 3.80 -0.77
CA GLY A 93 -2.99 4.72 -1.70
C GLY A 93 -4.50 4.47 -1.83
N LEU A 94 -4.99 3.29 -1.41
CA LEU A 94 -6.43 3.01 -1.36
C LEU A 94 -7.15 3.85 -0.30
N LEU A 95 -6.44 4.23 0.74
CA LEU A 95 -6.96 5.12 1.75
C LEU A 95 -6.44 6.53 1.44
N GLU A 96 -7.31 7.41 1.04
CA GLU A 96 -7.05 8.84 1.17
C GLU A 96 -6.99 9.15 2.66
N PHE A 97 -5.83 8.84 3.26
CA PHE A 97 -5.63 9.17 4.65
C PHE A 97 -5.69 10.67 4.82
N PRO A 98 -6.36 11.12 5.90
CA PRO A 98 -6.41 12.54 6.18
C PRO A 98 -4.99 13.07 6.27
N ASP A 99 -4.75 13.99 5.39
CA ASP A 99 -3.79 15.07 5.56
C ASP A 99 -2.49 14.78 6.27
N ASN A 100 -1.71 13.87 5.73
CA ASN A 100 -0.29 13.97 5.97
C ASN A 100 0.22 15.17 5.16
N PRO A 101 0.66 16.27 5.78
CA PRO A 101 1.06 17.48 5.08
C PRO A 101 2.15 17.23 4.04
N ILE A 102 2.95 16.19 4.22
CA ILE A 102 3.97 15.78 3.25
C ILE A 102 3.34 15.15 2.01
N LYS A 103 2.27 14.35 2.17
CA LYS A 103 1.53 13.78 1.03
C LYS A 103 0.69 14.82 0.30
N SER A 104 0.13 15.81 1.01
CA SER A 104 -0.61 16.90 0.38
C SER A 104 0.32 17.80 -0.43
N MET A 105 1.54 18.03 0.00
CA MET A 105 2.54 18.76 -0.78
C MET A 105 2.96 17.99 -2.03
N SER A 106 3.14 16.69 -1.96
CA SER A 106 3.46 15.88 -3.15
C SER A 106 2.30 15.79 -4.14
N LYS A 107 1.07 15.70 -3.67
CA LYS A 107 -0.13 15.78 -4.52
C LYS A 107 -0.31 17.14 -5.20
N ALA A 108 0.07 18.23 -4.53
CA ALA A 108 0.03 19.57 -5.12
C ALA A 108 1.06 19.76 -6.24
N ILE A 109 2.18 19.03 -6.17
CA ILE A 109 3.24 19.09 -7.17
C ILE A 109 2.99 18.11 -8.33
N MET A 110 2.36 16.98 -8.04
CA MET A 110 2.00 15.95 -9.02
C MET A 110 0.58 15.45 -8.76
N PRO A 111 -0.44 16.08 -9.36
CA PRO A 111 -1.79 15.57 -9.31
C PRO A 111 -1.86 14.28 -10.11
N THR A 112 -1.89 13.15 -9.45
CA THR A 112 -2.05 11.85 -10.07
C THR A 112 -3.45 11.32 -9.80
N ASP A 113 -4.29 11.32 -10.83
CA ASP A 113 -5.60 10.68 -10.84
C ASP A 113 -5.49 9.16 -11.13
N TYR A 114 -4.54 8.48 -10.49
CA TYR A 114 -4.31 7.05 -10.72
C TYR A 114 -5.08 6.13 -9.77
N THR A 115 -6.20 6.58 -9.24
CA THR A 115 -6.98 5.85 -8.23
C THR A 115 -7.37 4.45 -8.69
N TRP A 116 -7.84 4.29 -9.93
CA TRP A 116 -8.22 2.99 -10.48
C TRP A 116 -7.04 2.06 -10.74
N LEU A 117 -5.93 2.60 -11.18
CA LEU A 117 -4.74 1.82 -11.47
C LEU A 117 -4.07 1.36 -10.16
N VAL A 118 -4.02 2.22 -9.16
CA VAL A 118 -3.54 1.87 -7.83
C VAL A 118 -4.42 0.79 -7.20
N PHE A 119 -5.74 0.90 -7.35
CA PHE A 119 -6.68 -0.13 -6.89
C PHE A 119 -6.43 -1.48 -7.59
N ALA A 120 -6.32 -1.48 -8.90
CA ALA A 120 -6.06 -2.68 -9.68
C ALA A 120 -4.73 -3.34 -9.29
N LEU A 121 -3.68 -2.54 -9.07
CA LEU A 121 -2.38 -3.02 -8.60
C LEU A 121 -2.46 -3.59 -7.18
N ALA A 122 -3.14 -2.92 -6.27
CA ALA A 122 -3.32 -3.42 -4.91
C ALA A 122 -4.02 -4.78 -4.91
N MET A 123 -5.06 -4.94 -5.72
CA MET A 123 -5.76 -6.22 -5.88
C MET A 123 -4.87 -7.29 -6.53
N ALA A 124 -4.09 -6.92 -7.53
CA ALA A 124 -3.15 -7.85 -8.18
C ALA A 124 -2.07 -8.32 -7.19
N TYR A 125 -1.49 -7.42 -6.42
CA TYR A 125 -0.52 -7.76 -5.38
C TYR A 125 -1.11 -8.65 -4.29
N LEU A 126 -2.34 -8.38 -3.87
CA LEU A 126 -3.04 -9.17 -2.87
C LEU A 126 -3.23 -10.60 -3.36
N ILE A 127 -3.68 -10.79 -4.59
CA ILE A 127 -3.85 -12.11 -5.21
C ILE A 127 -2.48 -12.81 -5.34
N LEU A 128 -1.46 -12.08 -5.77
CA LEU A 128 -0.12 -12.62 -5.97
C LEU A 128 0.47 -13.09 -4.64
N PHE A 129 0.40 -12.29 -3.60
CA PHE A 129 0.88 -12.66 -2.27
C PHE A 129 0.09 -13.82 -1.68
N TYR A 130 -1.22 -13.87 -1.90
CA TYR A 130 -2.04 -15.01 -1.48
C TYR A 130 -1.61 -16.31 -2.16
N ILE A 131 -1.47 -16.31 -3.48
CA ILE A 131 -1.05 -17.49 -4.24
C ILE A 131 0.35 -17.93 -3.83
N TRP A 132 1.26 -16.98 -3.65
CA TRP A 132 2.63 -17.28 -3.26
C TRP A 132 2.71 -17.83 -1.85
N SER A 133 2.01 -17.22 -0.91
CA SER A 133 1.89 -17.69 0.46
C SER A 133 1.32 -19.10 0.52
N ARG A 134 0.23 -19.36 -0.20
CA ARG A 134 -0.40 -20.67 -0.29
C ARG A 134 0.54 -21.73 -0.85
N ARG A 135 1.22 -21.42 -1.95
CA ARG A 135 2.19 -22.38 -2.56
C ARG A 135 3.33 -22.70 -1.60
N LYS A 136 3.87 -21.71 -0.93
CA LYS A 136 4.95 -21.90 0.03
C LYS A 136 4.48 -22.68 1.26
N PHE A 137 3.28 -22.40 1.74
CA PHE A 137 2.70 -23.13 2.87
C PHE A 137 2.51 -24.61 2.55
N ILE A 138 1.96 -24.94 1.39
CA ILE A 138 1.75 -26.32 0.96
C ILE A 138 3.09 -27.04 0.77
N ASN A 139 4.11 -26.36 0.23
CA ASN A 139 5.41 -26.96 -0.02
C ASN A 139 6.34 -26.96 1.20
N ALA A 140 6.05 -26.14 2.21
CA ALA A 140 6.80 -26.11 3.46
C ALA A 140 6.32 -27.20 4.43
N ASP A 141 5.17 -27.77 4.11
CA ASP A 141 4.61 -28.79 4.92
C ASP A 141 5.39 -30.06 4.67
N LEU A 142 6.37 -30.24 5.51
CA LEU A 142 6.54 -31.61 5.76
C LEU A 142 7.62 -32.30 5.01
#